data_52c78ef1d471cbba79bbe67fca5f91ec
#
_entry.id   52c78ef1d471cbba79bbe67fca5f91ec
#
_cell.length_a   1.000
_cell.length_b   1.000
_cell.length_c   1.000
_cell.angle_alpha   90.00
_cell.angle_beta   90.00
_cell.angle_gamma   90.00
#
_symmetry.space_group_name_H-M   'P 1'
#
loop_
_entity.id
_entity.type
_entity.pdbx_description
1 polymer ?
#
loop_
_entity_poly.entity_id
_entity_poly.type
_entity_poly.pdbx_seq_one_letter_code
_entity_poly.pdbx_strand_id
1 'polypeptide(L)'
;EGNITGKRIKEDFKDYMRVFIYSRIERQLKEQKKEHGAQYLEEFKNQFMIDDEKMKNRKPEKFWFYHNGVTIFSFDDKEIVRMGSTIEVNPKKISVINGAQTLTNFYIGLEELSFELKNLTQEIGSNDFQAEIKEFLLKNLDKVEENIVLKTIFINGTEEDVEAITFGLNTQIPIQETAIIANSVEVAEINKILNKNKITILKDGENTVVGIGLTVRDFAKQYLVIENKPGSSKNLNIRNIKKVIIEAQKSIKDDGNIYSLKLEQLVEIDNWWKNIRELKNDETFLSLESYGKNYFESFVLLYTKENQDLDSDQLGFLYDKFLQEFSNLAEHSLDAKDFKKDDLYNIFLKDFENRSEDDA
;
A
#
# COMPACT_ATOMS: atom_id res chain seq x y z
N GLU A 1 -11.77 -1.94 15.02
CA GLU A 1 -12.38 -3.19 14.51
C GLU A 1 -12.74 -2.96 13.05
N GLY A 2 -12.12 -3.68 12.11
CA GLY A 2 -12.70 -3.83 10.78
C GLY A 2 -11.89 -3.50 9.56
N ASN A 3 -10.57 -3.44 9.62
CA ASN A 3 -9.80 -3.58 8.37
C ASN A 3 -9.94 -5.03 7.90
N ILE A 4 -10.91 -5.27 7.01
CA ILE A 4 -10.88 -6.46 6.15
C ILE A 4 -9.68 -6.23 5.25
N THR A 5 -8.51 -6.60 5.74
CA THR A 5 -7.27 -6.50 4.99
C THR A 5 -7.42 -7.29 3.70
N GLY A 6 -6.77 -6.87 2.63
CA GLY A 6 -6.75 -7.62 1.36
C GLY A 6 -6.42 -9.11 1.56
N LYS A 7 -5.62 -9.44 2.57
CA LYS A 7 -5.34 -10.82 3.00
C LYS A 7 -6.61 -11.59 3.37
N ARG A 8 -7.57 -10.98 4.08
CA ARG A 8 -8.83 -11.65 4.46
C ARG A 8 -9.73 -11.90 3.25
N ILE A 9 -9.83 -10.95 2.33
CA ILE A 9 -10.60 -11.11 1.08
C ILE A 9 -10.02 -12.27 0.26
N LYS A 10 -8.70 -12.33 0.15
CA LYS A 10 -7.99 -13.40 -0.56
C LYS A 10 -8.24 -14.77 0.05
N GLU A 11 -8.11 -14.92 1.37
CA GLU A 11 -8.35 -16.19 2.06
C GLU A 11 -9.82 -16.61 1.98
N ASP A 12 -10.75 -15.69 2.18
CA ASP A 12 -12.18 -15.97 1.99
C ASP A 12 -12.46 -16.50 0.58
N PHE A 13 -11.89 -15.86 -0.44
CA PHE A 13 -12.03 -16.28 -1.83
C PHE A 13 -11.47 -17.68 -2.05
N LYS A 14 -10.26 -17.98 -1.54
CA LYS A 14 -9.66 -19.31 -1.62
C LYS A 14 -10.54 -20.37 -0.96
N ASP A 15 -11.16 -20.06 0.17
CA ASP A 15 -12.08 -20.98 0.85
C ASP A 15 -13.33 -21.28 0.00
N TYR A 16 -13.93 -20.29 -0.67
CA TYR A 16 -15.02 -20.52 -1.61
C TYR A 16 -14.61 -21.45 -2.75
N MET A 17 -13.41 -21.26 -3.27
CA MET A 17 -12.89 -22.10 -4.35
C MET A 17 -12.56 -23.52 -3.91
N ARG A 18 -11.96 -23.69 -2.73
CA ARG A 18 -11.68 -24.99 -2.14
C ARG A 18 -12.96 -25.80 -1.93
N VAL A 19 -14.00 -25.16 -1.41
CA VAL A 19 -15.33 -25.79 -1.25
C VAL A 19 -15.94 -26.17 -2.58
N PHE A 20 -15.80 -25.31 -3.60
CA PHE A 20 -16.28 -25.62 -4.95
C PHE A 20 -15.58 -26.85 -5.55
N ILE A 21 -14.24 -26.89 -5.49
CA ILE A 21 -13.45 -28.01 -6.00
C ILE A 21 -13.79 -29.29 -5.26
N TYR A 22 -13.88 -29.23 -3.93
CA TYR A 22 -14.30 -30.37 -3.10
C TYR A 22 -15.66 -30.93 -3.55
N SER A 23 -16.66 -30.06 -3.72
CA SER A 23 -18.00 -30.49 -4.11
C SER A 23 -18.03 -31.12 -5.52
N ARG A 24 -17.15 -30.69 -6.42
CA ARG A 24 -16.99 -31.29 -7.75
C ARG A 24 -16.34 -32.68 -7.67
N ILE A 25 -15.28 -32.82 -6.90
CA ILE A 25 -14.60 -34.12 -6.66
C ILE A 25 -15.59 -35.10 -6.03
N GLU A 26 -16.30 -34.67 -4.99
CA GLU A 26 -17.30 -35.50 -4.30
C GLU A 26 -18.36 -36.04 -5.27
N ARG A 27 -18.90 -35.18 -6.14
CA ARG A 27 -19.89 -35.59 -7.16
C ARG A 27 -19.31 -36.61 -8.11
N GLN A 28 -18.12 -36.39 -8.64
CA GLN A 28 -17.48 -37.32 -9.58
C GLN A 28 -17.19 -38.67 -8.97
N LEU A 29 -16.71 -38.70 -7.71
CA LEU A 29 -16.45 -39.95 -7.01
C LEU A 29 -17.74 -40.76 -6.72
N LYS A 30 -18.83 -40.06 -6.40
CA LYS A 30 -20.16 -40.69 -6.25
C LYS A 30 -20.68 -41.29 -7.55
N GLU A 31 -20.52 -40.56 -8.68
CA GLU A 31 -20.95 -41.03 -10.01
C GLU A 31 -20.14 -42.26 -10.47
N GLN A 32 -18.85 -42.34 -10.11
CA GLN A 32 -17.96 -43.43 -10.53
C GLN A 32 -17.99 -44.62 -9.59
N LYS A 33 -18.73 -44.59 -8.47
CA LYS A 33 -18.84 -45.65 -7.45
C LYS A 33 -17.48 -46.21 -6.97
N LYS A 34 -16.48 -45.36 -6.81
CA LYS A 34 -15.12 -45.79 -6.43
C LYS A 34 -15.01 -46.03 -4.90
N GLU A 35 -14.54 -47.21 -4.51
CA GLU A 35 -14.45 -47.66 -3.09
C GLU A 35 -13.51 -46.78 -2.24
N HIS A 36 -12.46 -46.19 -2.82
CA HIS A 36 -11.50 -45.37 -2.10
C HIS A 36 -11.83 -43.88 -2.10
N GLY A 37 -12.97 -43.47 -2.68
CA GLY A 37 -13.34 -42.08 -2.83
C GLY A 37 -13.50 -41.31 -1.51
N ALA A 38 -13.99 -41.98 -0.46
CA ALA A 38 -14.21 -41.35 0.84
C ALA A 38 -12.89 -40.93 1.52
N GLN A 39 -11.86 -41.79 1.43
CA GLN A 39 -10.55 -41.52 2.01
C GLN A 39 -9.90 -40.30 1.35
N TYR A 40 -9.98 -40.19 0.01
CA TYR A 40 -9.44 -39.05 -0.70
C TYR A 40 -10.15 -37.72 -0.39
N LEU A 41 -11.46 -37.77 -0.23
CA LEU A 41 -12.23 -36.61 0.17
C LEU A 41 -11.84 -36.12 1.56
N GLU A 42 -11.58 -37.05 2.47
CA GLU A 42 -11.15 -36.71 3.82
C GLU A 42 -9.73 -36.11 3.83
N GLU A 43 -8.80 -36.70 3.07
CA GLU A 43 -7.45 -36.18 2.90
C GLU A 43 -7.49 -34.74 2.28
N PHE A 44 -8.32 -34.53 1.26
CA PHE A 44 -8.50 -33.22 0.65
C PHE A 44 -9.09 -32.21 1.64
N LYS A 45 -10.11 -32.59 2.42
CA LYS A 45 -10.67 -31.74 3.47
C LYS A 45 -9.61 -31.30 4.46
N ASN A 46 -8.82 -32.26 4.96
CA ASN A 46 -7.78 -32.00 5.96
C ASN A 46 -6.69 -31.08 5.40
N GLN A 47 -6.21 -31.34 4.20
CA GLN A 47 -5.16 -30.55 3.58
C GLN A 47 -5.58 -29.10 3.30
N PHE A 48 -6.80 -28.90 2.86
CA PHE A 48 -7.34 -27.56 2.58
C PHE A 48 -8.12 -26.95 3.74
N MET A 49 -8.07 -27.56 4.93
CA MET A 49 -8.76 -27.10 6.14
C MET A 49 -10.25 -26.77 5.88
N ILE A 50 -10.94 -27.65 5.13
CA ILE A 50 -12.36 -27.51 4.82
C ILE A 50 -13.17 -28.21 5.91
N ASP A 51 -13.76 -27.44 6.79
CA ASP A 51 -14.68 -27.93 7.82
C ASP A 51 -16.15 -27.85 7.37
N ASP A 52 -17.05 -28.39 8.20
CA ASP A 52 -18.47 -28.40 7.89
C ASP A 52 -19.08 -26.99 7.88
N GLU A 53 -18.52 -26.05 8.61
CA GLU A 53 -18.93 -24.66 8.62
C GLU A 53 -18.60 -23.99 7.27
N LYS A 54 -17.38 -24.20 6.76
CA LYS A 54 -16.97 -23.72 5.42
C LYS A 54 -17.82 -24.35 4.34
N MET A 55 -18.06 -25.67 4.41
CA MET A 55 -18.93 -26.37 3.46
C MET A 55 -20.34 -25.78 3.39
N LYS A 56 -20.88 -25.35 4.52
CA LYS A 56 -22.22 -24.75 4.60
C LYS A 56 -22.25 -23.31 4.11
N ASN A 57 -21.24 -22.52 4.48
CA ASN A 57 -21.26 -21.05 4.35
C ASN A 57 -20.49 -20.54 3.14
N ARG A 58 -19.56 -21.29 2.57
CA ARG A 58 -18.67 -20.86 1.47
C ARG A 58 -19.08 -21.46 0.12
N LYS A 59 -20.33 -21.25 -0.28
CA LYS A 59 -20.82 -21.63 -1.62
C LYS A 59 -20.45 -20.56 -2.63
N PRO A 60 -19.78 -20.90 -3.75
CA PRO A 60 -19.28 -19.90 -4.73
C PRO A 60 -20.35 -18.96 -5.26
N GLU A 61 -21.56 -19.44 -5.49
CA GLU A 61 -22.71 -18.65 -5.92
C GLU A 61 -23.17 -17.61 -4.90
N LYS A 62 -22.71 -17.72 -3.66
CA LYS A 62 -23.02 -16.77 -2.59
C LYS A 62 -21.90 -15.75 -2.34
N PHE A 63 -20.77 -15.86 -3.02
CA PHE A 63 -19.62 -14.98 -2.83
C PHE A 63 -20.00 -13.49 -2.93
N TRP A 64 -20.83 -13.13 -3.90
CA TRP A 64 -21.26 -11.76 -4.14
C TRP A 64 -22.13 -11.14 -3.00
N PHE A 65 -22.72 -11.96 -2.13
CA PHE A 65 -23.48 -11.46 -0.96
C PHE A 65 -22.59 -10.90 0.15
N TYR A 66 -21.36 -11.38 0.21
CA TYR A 66 -20.43 -11.03 1.28
C TYR A 66 -19.40 -9.99 0.87
N HIS A 67 -19.41 -9.58 -0.39
CA HIS A 67 -18.51 -8.58 -0.96
C HIS A 67 -19.29 -7.46 -1.62
N ASN A 68 -18.81 -6.23 -1.48
CA ASN A 68 -19.47 -5.04 -2.03
C ASN A 68 -19.50 -5.03 -3.57
N GLY A 69 -18.81 -5.98 -4.19
CA GLY A 69 -18.73 -6.06 -5.64
C GLY A 69 -17.72 -5.08 -6.22
N VAL A 70 -17.84 -4.84 -7.53
CA VAL A 70 -16.97 -3.97 -8.30
C VAL A 70 -17.80 -2.87 -8.93
N THR A 71 -17.37 -1.61 -8.82
CA THR A 71 -18.00 -0.49 -9.50
C THR A 71 -17.09 0.04 -10.58
N ILE A 72 -17.56 0.01 -11.81
CA ILE A 72 -16.86 0.43 -13.02
C ILE A 72 -17.52 1.70 -13.52
N PHE A 73 -16.71 2.71 -13.78
CA PHE A 73 -17.15 4.01 -14.25
C PHE A 73 -16.63 4.30 -15.66
N SER A 74 -17.45 4.93 -16.49
CA SER A 74 -17.07 5.49 -17.79
C SER A 74 -17.60 6.91 -17.94
N PHE A 75 -16.80 7.78 -18.58
CA PHE A 75 -17.21 9.15 -18.95
C PHE A 75 -18.04 9.21 -20.24
N ASP A 76 -18.09 8.10 -20.99
CA ASP A 76 -18.80 8.02 -22.26
C ASP A 76 -19.76 6.83 -22.20
N ASP A 77 -21.04 7.06 -22.47
CA ASP A 77 -22.09 6.06 -22.51
C ASP A 77 -21.89 5.02 -23.63
N LYS A 78 -21.07 5.34 -24.63
CA LYS A 78 -20.71 4.42 -25.73
C LYS A 78 -19.65 3.39 -25.33
N GLU A 79 -18.96 3.59 -24.24
CA GLU A 79 -17.89 2.69 -23.80
C GLU A 79 -18.42 1.50 -22.98
N ILE A 80 -19.68 1.53 -22.57
CA ILE A 80 -20.37 0.45 -21.86
C ILE A 80 -21.65 0.15 -22.62
N VAL A 81 -21.65 -0.90 -23.43
CA VAL A 81 -22.77 -1.25 -24.30
C VAL A 81 -23.43 -2.54 -23.82
N ARG A 82 -24.75 -2.48 -23.56
CA ARG A 82 -25.52 -3.67 -23.20
C ARG A 82 -26.04 -4.35 -24.47
N MET A 83 -25.65 -5.61 -24.69
CA MET A 83 -26.13 -6.46 -25.73
C MET A 83 -26.90 -7.65 -25.14
N GLY A 84 -28.21 -7.52 -24.96
CA GLY A 84 -29.04 -8.58 -24.37
C GLY A 84 -28.60 -8.90 -22.91
N SER A 85 -28.04 -10.07 -22.69
CA SER A 85 -27.53 -10.53 -21.38
C SER A 85 -26.04 -10.23 -21.17
N THR A 86 -25.35 -9.72 -22.19
CA THR A 86 -23.94 -9.38 -22.13
C THR A 86 -23.74 -7.86 -22.05
N ILE A 87 -22.64 -7.46 -21.44
CA ILE A 87 -22.18 -6.07 -21.42
C ILE A 87 -20.79 -6.04 -22.02
N GLU A 88 -20.63 -5.28 -23.09
CA GLU A 88 -19.33 -4.99 -23.67
C GLU A 88 -18.78 -3.72 -23.09
N VAL A 89 -17.50 -3.73 -22.76
CA VAL A 89 -16.82 -2.62 -22.09
C VAL A 89 -15.49 -2.36 -22.78
N ASN A 90 -15.21 -1.10 -23.12
CA ASN A 90 -13.90 -0.72 -23.62
C ASN A 90 -12.91 -0.56 -22.45
N PRO A 91 -11.95 -1.49 -22.27
CA PRO A 91 -11.07 -1.48 -21.09
C PRO A 91 -10.14 -0.27 -20.99
N LYS A 92 -9.95 0.47 -22.08
CA LYS A 92 -9.09 1.67 -22.12
C LYS A 92 -9.80 2.95 -21.67
N LYS A 93 -11.12 2.89 -21.52
CA LYS A 93 -11.97 4.06 -21.28
C LYS A 93 -12.80 3.95 -20.00
N ILE A 94 -12.50 2.97 -19.18
CA ILE A 94 -13.18 2.73 -17.91
C ILE A 94 -12.23 2.85 -16.74
N SER A 95 -12.79 3.16 -15.57
CA SER A 95 -12.08 3.17 -14.31
C SER A 95 -12.82 2.32 -13.27
N VAL A 96 -12.08 1.54 -12.51
CA VAL A 96 -12.63 0.84 -11.34
C VAL A 96 -12.59 1.79 -10.16
N ILE A 97 -13.76 2.31 -9.76
CA ILE A 97 -13.87 3.29 -8.67
C ILE A 97 -14.11 2.64 -7.30
N ASN A 98 -14.55 1.37 -7.29
CA ASN A 98 -14.66 0.55 -6.08
C ASN A 98 -14.45 -0.91 -6.43
N GLY A 99 -13.89 -1.69 -5.48
CA GLY A 99 -13.65 -3.13 -5.65
C GLY A 99 -12.32 -3.49 -6.31
N ALA A 100 -11.41 -2.55 -6.57
CA ALA A 100 -10.08 -2.84 -7.12
C ALA A 100 -9.30 -3.82 -6.25
N GLN A 101 -9.33 -3.64 -4.92
CA GLN A 101 -8.74 -4.59 -3.98
C GLN A 101 -9.38 -5.99 -4.07
N THR A 102 -10.68 -6.05 -4.27
CA THR A 102 -11.40 -7.33 -4.45
C THR A 102 -10.88 -8.05 -5.69
N LEU A 103 -10.77 -7.37 -6.82
CA LEU A 103 -10.25 -7.94 -8.06
C LEU A 103 -8.79 -8.39 -7.94
N THR A 104 -7.93 -7.55 -7.36
CA THR A 104 -6.51 -7.87 -7.18
C THR A 104 -6.33 -9.09 -6.26
N ASN A 105 -7.01 -9.12 -5.12
CA ASN A 105 -6.91 -10.24 -4.19
C ASN A 105 -7.57 -11.52 -4.73
N PHE A 106 -8.59 -11.38 -5.56
CA PHE A 106 -9.19 -12.48 -6.29
C PHE A 106 -8.16 -13.11 -7.25
N TYR A 107 -7.49 -12.30 -8.06
CA TYR A 107 -6.46 -12.77 -8.99
C TYR A 107 -5.30 -13.45 -8.27
N ILE A 108 -4.74 -12.79 -7.23
CA ILE A 108 -3.67 -13.37 -6.40
C ILE A 108 -4.13 -14.68 -5.75
N GLY A 109 -5.36 -14.74 -5.24
CA GLY A 109 -5.94 -15.95 -4.66
C GLY A 109 -6.07 -17.10 -5.66
N LEU A 110 -6.40 -16.81 -6.92
CA LEU A 110 -6.42 -17.80 -8.00
C LEU A 110 -5.02 -18.35 -8.29
N GLU A 111 -4.01 -17.48 -8.40
CA GLU A 111 -2.63 -17.91 -8.66
C GLU A 111 -2.10 -18.77 -7.51
N GLU A 112 -2.31 -18.35 -6.25
CA GLU A 112 -1.89 -19.12 -5.08
C GLU A 112 -2.61 -20.47 -5.00
N LEU A 113 -3.92 -20.52 -5.23
CA LEU A 113 -4.68 -21.75 -5.23
C LEU A 113 -4.25 -22.69 -6.37
N SER A 114 -3.99 -22.16 -7.54
CA SER A 114 -3.43 -22.91 -8.66
C SER A 114 -2.10 -23.56 -8.31
N PHE A 115 -1.23 -22.81 -7.63
CA PHE A 115 0.06 -23.32 -7.15
C PHE A 115 -0.12 -24.40 -6.07
N GLU A 116 -1.00 -24.20 -5.08
CA GLU A 116 -1.33 -25.19 -4.05
C GLU A 116 -1.84 -26.50 -4.67
N LEU A 117 -2.75 -26.40 -5.64
CA LEU A 117 -3.29 -27.57 -6.34
C LEU A 117 -2.25 -28.30 -7.20
N LYS A 118 -1.33 -27.56 -7.86
CA LYS A 118 -0.23 -28.17 -8.61
C LYS A 118 0.74 -28.93 -7.70
N ASN A 119 1.06 -28.36 -6.53
CA ASN A 119 1.91 -29.04 -5.56
C ASN A 119 1.24 -30.29 -5.00
N LEU A 120 -0.05 -30.22 -4.65
CA LEU A 120 -0.83 -31.38 -4.24
C LEU A 120 -0.77 -32.50 -5.28
N THR A 121 -0.92 -32.17 -6.55
CA THR A 121 -0.88 -33.17 -7.63
C THR A 121 0.51 -33.74 -7.87
N GLN A 122 1.59 -33.13 -7.38
CA GLN A 122 2.95 -33.68 -7.42
C GLN A 122 3.23 -34.66 -6.28
N GLU A 123 2.61 -34.46 -5.12
CA GLU A 123 2.74 -35.32 -3.95
C GLU A 123 1.87 -36.58 -4.03
N ILE A 124 0.82 -36.53 -4.85
CA ILE A 124 -0.07 -37.67 -5.08
C ILE A 124 0.68 -38.71 -5.93
N GLY A 125 0.90 -39.89 -5.36
CA GLY A 125 1.69 -40.97 -5.95
C GLY A 125 1.12 -41.54 -7.26
N SER A 126 1.77 -42.59 -7.77
CA SER A 126 1.65 -43.07 -9.16
C SER A 126 0.52 -44.10 -9.43
N ASN A 127 -0.55 -44.16 -8.64
CA ASN A 127 -1.65 -45.05 -8.97
C ASN A 127 -2.69 -44.42 -9.91
N ASP A 128 -3.38 -45.21 -10.71
CA ASP A 128 -4.29 -44.76 -11.77
C ASP A 128 -5.38 -43.81 -11.27
N PHE A 129 -5.88 -44.02 -10.07
CA PHE A 129 -6.91 -43.18 -9.49
C PHE A 129 -6.41 -41.76 -9.13
N GLN A 130 -5.19 -41.65 -8.69
CA GLN A 130 -4.55 -40.38 -8.39
C GLN A 130 -4.26 -39.59 -9.65
N ALA A 131 -3.88 -40.26 -10.75
CA ALA A 131 -3.73 -39.65 -12.05
C ALA A 131 -5.05 -39.06 -12.56
N GLU A 132 -6.19 -39.77 -12.39
CA GLU A 132 -7.52 -39.28 -12.75
C GLU A 132 -7.95 -38.05 -11.94
N ILE A 133 -7.69 -38.02 -10.63
CA ILE A 133 -7.97 -36.83 -9.80
C ILE A 133 -7.10 -35.66 -10.23
N LYS A 134 -5.84 -35.89 -10.53
CA LYS A 134 -4.91 -34.88 -11.04
C LYS A 134 -5.44 -34.27 -12.33
N GLU A 135 -5.80 -35.11 -13.30
CA GLU A 135 -6.36 -34.65 -14.56
C GLU A 135 -7.66 -33.86 -14.34
N PHE A 136 -8.53 -34.35 -13.46
CA PHE A 136 -9.77 -33.67 -13.11
C PHE A 136 -9.53 -32.31 -12.46
N LEU A 137 -8.57 -32.19 -11.51
CA LEU A 137 -8.23 -30.94 -10.87
C LEU A 137 -7.68 -29.94 -11.87
N LEU A 138 -6.74 -30.35 -12.72
CA LEU A 138 -6.16 -29.48 -13.75
C LEU A 138 -7.22 -29.00 -14.75
N LYS A 139 -8.10 -29.90 -15.19
CA LYS A 139 -9.19 -29.58 -16.14
C LYS A 139 -10.25 -28.64 -15.54
N ASN A 140 -10.45 -28.65 -14.22
CA ASN A 140 -11.42 -27.79 -13.55
C ASN A 140 -10.81 -26.51 -13.02
N LEU A 141 -9.48 -26.37 -12.93
CA LEU A 141 -8.82 -25.11 -12.64
C LEU A 141 -9.21 -24.01 -13.65
N ASP A 142 -9.23 -24.35 -14.93
CA ASP A 142 -9.62 -23.42 -16.01
C ASP A 142 -11.10 -23.01 -15.94
N LYS A 143 -11.96 -23.82 -15.28
CA LYS A 143 -13.39 -23.55 -15.11
C LYS A 143 -13.75 -22.86 -13.80
N VAL A 144 -12.80 -22.67 -12.93
CA VAL A 144 -13.01 -22.03 -11.63
C VAL A 144 -13.54 -20.61 -11.80
N GLU A 145 -13.03 -19.88 -12.76
CA GLU A 145 -13.44 -18.52 -13.10
C GLU A 145 -14.90 -18.43 -13.54
N GLU A 146 -15.40 -19.45 -14.24
CA GLU A 146 -16.78 -19.48 -14.75
C GLU A 146 -17.85 -19.63 -13.64
N ASN A 147 -17.46 -20.00 -12.43
CA ASN A 147 -18.40 -20.36 -11.36
C ASN A 147 -18.50 -19.31 -10.22
N ILE A 148 -17.74 -18.23 -10.30
CA ILE A 148 -17.80 -17.15 -9.35
C ILE A 148 -18.61 -16.00 -9.92
N VAL A 149 -19.62 -15.61 -9.16
CA VAL A 149 -20.48 -14.49 -9.51
C VAL A 149 -20.03 -13.27 -8.73
N LEU A 150 -19.62 -12.23 -9.44
CA LEU A 150 -19.31 -10.92 -8.88
C LEU A 150 -20.45 -9.94 -9.21
N LYS A 151 -20.91 -9.21 -8.20
CA LYS A 151 -21.78 -8.07 -8.42
C LYS A 151 -20.96 -6.95 -9.07
N THR A 152 -21.33 -6.56 -10.29
CA THR A 152 -20.70 -5.44 -10.99
C THR A 152 -21.72 -4.35 -11.25
N ILE A 153 -21.37 -3.12 -10.85
CA ILE A 153 -22.17 -1.91 -11.10
C ILE A 153 -21.43 -1.11 -12.16
N PHE A 154 -22.12 -0.82 -13.27
CA PHE A 154 -21.61 0.04 -14.33
C PHE A 154 -22.29 1.40 -14.21
N ILE A 155 -21.50 2.48 -14.20
CA ILE A 155 -21.97 3.85 -14.05
C ILE A 155 -21.39 4.70 -15.17
N ASN A 156 -22.24 5.46 -15.84
CA ASN A 156 -21.82 6.55 -16.72
C ASN A 156 -22.14 7.88 -16.03
N GLY A 157 -21.24 8.85 -16.17
CA GLY A 157 -21.45 10.17 -15.57
C GLY A 157 -20.31 11.15 -15.85
N THR A 158 -20.32 12.24 -15.14
CA THR A 158 -19.30 13.29 -15.19
C THR A 158 -18.18 13.06 -14.18
N GLU A 159 -17.13 13.85 -14.25
CA GLU A 159 -16.01 13.81 -13.30
C GLU A 159 -16.47 14.14 -11.86
N GLU A 160 -17.43 15.05 -11.72
CA GLU A 160 -18.05 15.40 -10.44
C GLU A 160 -18.87 14.23 -9.85
N ASP A 161 -19.55 13.46 -10.72
CA ASP A 161 -20.27 12.26 -10.30
C ASP A 161 -19.31 11.18 -9.78
N VAL A 162 -18.13 11.02 -10.36
CA VAL A 162 -17.12 10.07 -9.88
C VAL A 162 -16.69 10.39 -8.45
N GLU A 163 -16.40 11.65 -8.16
CA GLU A 163 -16.01 12.06 -6.80
C GLU A 163 -17.15 11.79 -5.81
N ALA A 164 -18.37 12.19 -6.13
CA ALA A 164 -19.54 12.01 -5.27
C ALA A 164 -19.85 10.53 -5.02
N ILE A 165 -19.79 9.69 -6.07
CA ILE A 165 -20.09 8.27 -5.98
C ILE A 165 -18.96 7.54 -5.25
N THR A 166 -17.71 7.86 -5.56
CA THR A 166 -16.53 7.28 -4.88
C THR A 166 -16.58 7.63 -3.39
N PHE A 167 -16.88 8.86 -3.05
CA PHE A 167 -17.08 9.27 -1.67
C PHE A 167 -18.24 8.51 -1.01
N GLY A 168 -19.40 8.43 -1.65
CA GLY A 168 -20.60 7.74 -1.11
C GLY A 168 -20.41 6.23 -0.95
N LEU A 169 -19.79 5.55 -1.91
CA LEU A 169 -19.53 4.10 -1.84
C LEU A 169 -18.45 3.75 -0.81
N ASN A 170 -17.52 4.66 -0.58
CA ASN A 170 -16.36 4.43 0.27
C ASN A 170 -16.60 4.94 1.72
N THR A 171 -17.59 5.77 1.97
CA THR A 171 -17.97 6.19 3.35
C THR A 171 -18.68 5.10 4.15
N GLN A 172 -19.08 4.00 3.53
CA GLN A 172 -19.60 2.83 4.26
C GLN A 172 -18.52 2.03 5.01
N ILE A 173 -17.26 2.18 4.62
CA ILE A 173 -16.09 1.76 5.38
C ILE A 173 -15.33 3.05 5.67
N PRO A 174 -14.85 3.32 6.89
CA PRO A 174 -14.05 4.49 7.14
C PRO A 174 -12.75 4.35 6.33
N ILE A 175 -12.79 4.78 5.06
CA ILE A 175 -11.59 4.96 4.27
C ILE A 175 -10.84 6.07 4.97
N GLN A 176 -9.64 5.76 5.38
CA GLN A 176 -8.75 6.78 5.90
C GLN A 176 -8.62 7.86 4.83
N GLU A 177 -8.78 9.13 5.20
CA GLU A 177 -8.61 10.27 4.27
C GLU A 177 -7.29 10.16 3.49
N THR A 178 -6.27 9.54 4.08
CA THR A 178 -4.99 9.23 3.44
C THR A 178 -5.12 8.32 2.22
N ALA A 179 -6.03 7.35 2.24
CA ALA A 179 -6.27 6.47 1.09
C ALA A 179 -6.92 7.21 -0.08
N ILE A 180 -7.81 8.17 0.20
CA ILE A 180 -8.41 9.04 -0.82
C ILE A 180 -7.32 9.90 -1.45
N ILE A 181 -6.46 10.52 -0.63
CA ILE A 181 -5.35 11.35 -1.11
C ILE A 181 -4.35 10.51 -1.93
N ALA A 182 -4.05 9.29 -1.51
CA ALA A 182 -3.14 8.39 -2.22
C ALA A 182 -3.63 8.03 -3.64
N ASN A 183 -4.94 8.12 -3.89
CA ASN A 183 -5.55 7.90 -5.21
C ASN A 183 -5.80 9.19 -6.00
N SER A 184 -5.36 10.35 -5.51
CA SER A 184 -5.57 11.64 -6.17
C SER A 184 -4.71 11.79 -7.43
N VAL A 185 -5.13 12.71 -8.30
CA VAL A 185 -4.40 13.07 -9.53
C VAL A 185 -3.03 13.64 -9.17
N GLU A 186 -2.95 14.42 -8.11
CA GLU A 186 -1.71 15.03 -7.64
C GLU A 186 -0.66 13.98 -7.29
N VAL A 187 -1.05 12.94 -6.54
CA VAL A 187 -0.15 11.82 -6.21
C VAL A 187 0.25 11.04 -7.46
N ALA A 188 -0.66 10.83 -8.40
CA ALA A 188 -0.33 10.16 -9.66
C ALA A 188 0.70 10.95 -10.50
N GLU A 189 0.59 12.28 -10.53
CA GLU A 189 1.56 13.15 -11.22
C GLU A 189 2.92 13.17 -10.50
N ILE A 190 2.94 13.24 -9.17
CA ILE A 190 4.18 13.11 -8.38
C ILE A 190 4.85 11.77 -8.67
N ASN A 191 4.11 10.67 -8.60
CA ASN A 191 4.64 9.33 -8.86
C ASN A 191 5.21 9.20 -10.29
N LYS A 192 4.59 9.82 -11.29
CA LYS A 192 5.10 9.83 -12.67
C LYS A 192 6.52 10.42 -12.76
N ILE A 193 6.85 11.37 -11.89
CA ILE A 193 8.17 12.01 -11.84
C ILE A 193 9.14 11.19 -10.99
N LEU A 194 8.75 10.86 -9.75
CA LEU A 194 9.60 10.20 -8.77
C LEU A 194 9.93 8.73 -9.14
N ASN A 195 9.03 8.03 -9.85
CA ASN A 195 9.26 6.66 -10.29
C ASN A 195 10.47 6.50 -11.21
N LYS A 196 10.94 7.57 -11.87
CA LYS A 196 12.18 7.56 -12.65
C LYS A 196 13.40 7.21 -11.77
N ASN A 197 13.33 7.59 -10.49
CA ASN A 197 14.34 7.32 -9.47
C ASN A 197 13.87 6.22 -8.48
N LYS A 198 12.91 5.36 -8.87
CA LYS A 198 12.40 4.23 -8.08
C LYS A 198 11.79 4.66 -6.72
N ILE A 199 11.25 5.86 -6.64
CA ILE A 199 10.55 6.36 -5.45
C ILE A 199 9.06 6.39 -5.79
N THR A 200 8.23 5.80 -4.93
CA THR A 200 6.78 5.68 -5.16
C THR A 200 6.00 6.02 -3.90
N ILE A 201 5.01 6.91 -4.03
CA ILE A 201 3.99 7.09 -3.00
C ILE A 201 2.98 5.95 -3.16
N LEU A 202 2.89 5.12 -2.12
CA LEU A 202 2.10 3.89 -2.09
C LEU A 202 0.62 4.19 -1.82
N LYS A 203 -0.25 3.44 -2.46
CA LYS A 203 -1.64 3.31 -2.07
C LYS A 203 -1.78 2.37 -0.87
N ASP A 204 -2.91 2.46 -0.17
CA ASP A 204 -3.20 1.55 0.94
C ASP A 204 -3.14 0.08 0.48
N GLY A 205 -2.30 -0.71 1.15
CA GLY A 205 -2.09 -2.13 0.83
C GLY A 205 -1.09 -2.42 -0.29
N GLU A 206 -0.53 -1.40 -0.93
CA GLU A 206 0.59 -1.59 -1.88
C GLU A 206 1.92 -1.74 -1.13
N ASN A 207 2.80 -2.55 -1.70
CA ASN A 207 4.20 -2.67 -1.28
C ASN A 207 5.10 -2.45 -2.49
N THR A 208 6.25 -1.82 -2.29
CA THR A 208 7.28 -1.79 -3.33
C THR A 208 8.13 -3.05 -3.26
N VAL A 209 8.43 -3.61 -4.41
CA VAL A 209 9.41 -4.71 -4.54
C VAL A 209 10.81 -4.16 -4.72
N VAL A 210 10.95 -2.96 -5.32
CA VAL A 210 12.24 -2.31 -5.62
C VAL A 210 12.12 -0.81 -5.37
N GLY A 211 13.09 -0.24 -4.66
CA GLY A 211 13.19 1.20 -4.42
C GLY A 211 12.53 1.65 -3.11
N ILE A 212 12.21 2.93 -3.03
CA ILE A 212 11.66 3.59 -1.84
C ILE A 212 10.14 3.67 -1.99
N GLY A 213 9.41 3.03 -1.07
CA GLY A 213 7.95 3.12 -0.95
C GLY A 213 7.56 3.97 0.24
N LEU A 214 6.81 5.04 0.02
CA LEU A 214 6.38 5.96 1.06
C LEU A 214 4.86 5.96 1.14
N THR A 215 4.30 5.90 2.35
CA THR A 215 2.88 6.23 2.50
C THR A 215 2.68 7.72 2.17
N VAL A 216 1.47 8.11 1.78
CA VAL A 216 1.14 9.54 1.53
C VAL A 216 1.52 10.42 2.72
N ARG A 217 1.32 9.91 3.94
CA ARG A 217 1.65 10.65 5.17
C ARG A 217 3.14 10.81 5.35
N ASP A 218 3.92 9.76 5.13
CA ASP A 218 5.38 9.81 5.28
C ASP A 218 5.99 10.70 4.20
N PHE A 219 5.52 10.59 2.96
CA PHE A 219 5.93 11.50 1.89
C PHE A 219 5.64 12.97 2.23
N ALA A 220 4.43 13.28 2.69
CA ALA A 220 4.07 14.65 3.06
C ALA A 220 4.92 15.20 4.20
N LYS A 221 5.29 14.34 5.18
CA LYS A 221 6.23 14.72 6.25
C LYS A 221 7.62 14.97 5.71
N GLN A 222 8.15 14.09 4.87
CA GLN A 222 9.47 14.24 4.28
C GLN A 222 9.54 15.47 3.36
N TYR A 223 8.49 15.74 2.60
CA TYR A 223 8.39 16.98 1.82
C TYR A 223 8.51 18.22 2.70
N LEU A 224 7.80 18.28 3.84
CA LEU A 224 7.91 19.43 4.76
C LEU A 224 9.32 19.55 5.37
N VAL A 225 10.00 18.44 5.64
CA VAL A 225 11.41 18.45 6.08
C VAL A 225 12.31 19.05 4.99
N ILE A 226 12.14 18.66 3.74
CA ILE A 226 12.87 19.18 2.58
C ILE A 226 12.62 20.69 2.42
N GLU A 227 11.41 21.16 2.71
CA GLU A 227 10.99 22.56 2.67
C GLU A 227 11.35 23.36 3.94
N ASN A 228 12.25 22.85 4.76
CA ASN A 228 12.69 23.48 6.02
C ASN A 228 11.56 23.81 7.02
N LYS A 229 10.54 22.91 7.07
CA LYS A 229 9.40 22.99 8.00
C LYS A 229 9.30 21.76 8.90
N PRO A 230 10.35 21.46 9.69
CA PRO A 230 10.41 20.21 10.47
C PRO A 230 9.38 20.14 11.60
N GLY A 231 9.04 21.25 12.25
CA GLY A 231 8.00 21.32 13.27
C GLY A 231 6.60 21.10 12.68
N SER A 232 6.32 21.68 11.52
CA SER A 232 5.08 21.43 10.75
C SER A 232 4.98 19.97 10.30
N SER A 233 6.09 19.35 9.90
CA SER A 233 6.16 17.92 9.58
C SER A 233 5.75 17.06 10.78
N LYS A 234 6.26 17.37 11.98
CA LYS A 234 5.93 16.64 13.21
C LYS A 234 4.45 16.72 13.56
N ASN A 235 3.84 17.88 13.38
CA ASN A 235 2.45 18.15 13.74
C ASN A 235 1.47 17.95 12.58
N LEU A 236 1.92 17.35 11.48
CA LEU A 236 1.08 17.16 10.30
C LEU A 236 -0.14 16.31 10.63
N ASN A 237 -1.30 16.94 10.60
CA ASN A 237 -2.58 16.27 10.74
C ASN A 237 -3.14 15.88 9.38
N ILE A 238 -4.10 14.96 9.37
CA ILE A 238 -4.71 14.40 8.17
C ILE A 238 -5.32 15.50 7.26
N ARG A 239 -5.98 16.51 7.85
CA ARG A 239 -6.64 17.59 7.09
C ARG A 239 -5.65 18.44 6.28
N ASN A 240 -4.42 18.54 6.74
CA ASN A 240 -3.37 19.32 6.09
C ASN A 240 -2.59 18.51 5.04
N ILE A 241 -2.69 17.19 5.04
CA ILE A 241 -1.96 16.33 4.08
C ILE A 241 -2.31 16.71 2.64
N LYS A 242 -3.60 16.86 2.31
CA LYS A 242 -4.03 17.22 0.95
C LYS A 242 -3.37 18.53 0.48
N LYS A 243 -3.33 19.55 1.33
CA LYS A 243 -2.69 20.84 1.02
C LYS A 243 -1.21 20.66 0.74
N VAL A 244 -0.51 19.89 1.58
CA VAL A 244 0.92 19.60 1.41
C VAL A 244 1.19 18.84 0.11
N ILE A 245 0.35 17.88 -0.27
CA ILE A 245 0.47 17.15 -1.55
C ILE A 245 0.31 18.07 -2.75
N ILE A 246 -0.64 19.00 -2.71
CA ILE A 246 -0.83 20.00 -3.79
C ILE A 246 0.38 20.94 -3.91
N GLU A 247 0.98 21.35 -2.78
CA GLU A 247 2.21 22.14 -2.77
C GLU A 247 3.38 21.31 -3.33
N ALA A 248 3.55 20.08 -2.87
CA ALA A 248 4.59 19.18 -3.34
C ALA A 248 4.51 18.87 -4.85
N GLN A 249 3.30 18.69 -5.39
CA GLN A 249 3.11 18.48 -6.82
C GLN A 249 3.69 19.62 -7.65
N LYS A 250 3.47 20.87 -7.23
CA LYS A 250 4.00 22.05 -7.94
C LYS A 250 5.54 22.08 -7.89
N SER A 251 6.11 21.95 -6.69
CA SER A 251 7.57 21.99 -6.51
C SER A 251 8.29 20.85 -7.25
N ILE A 252 7.76 19.63 -7.17
CA ILE A 252 8.35 18.45 -7.81
C ILE A 252 8.21 18.51 -9.34
N LYS A 253 7.19 19.17 -9.86
CA LYS A 253 7.05 19.36 -11.31
C LYS A 253 8.19 20.20 -11.89
N ASP A 254 8.68 21.15 -11.11
CA ASP A 254 9.77 22.04 -11.52
C ASP A 254 11.15 21.40 -11.26
N ASP A 255 11.34 20.76 -10.08
CA ASP A 255 12.65 20.28 -9.61
C ASP A 255 12.65 18.82 -9.14
N GLY A 256 11.92 17.94 -9.81
CA GLY A 256 11.67 16.56 -9.36
C GLY A 256 12.93 15.71 -9.12
N ASN A 257 14.04 16.00 -9.81
CA ASN A 257 15.30 15.30 -9.58
C ASN A 257 15.92 15.66 -8.22
N ILE A 258 15.89 16.94 -7.84
CA ILE A 258 16.37 17.42 -6.55
C ILE A 258 15.58 16.77 -5.40
N TYR A 259 14.26 16.75 -5.52
CA TYR A 259 13.41 16.10 -4.52
C TYR A 259 13.68 14.60 -4.40
N SER A 260 13.94 13.91 -5.51
CA SER A 260 14.30 12.49 -5.48
C SER A 260 15.59 12.25 -4.70
N LEU A 261 16.64 13.02 -4.97
CA LEU A 261 17.92 12.90 -4.27
C LEU A 261 17.81 13.22 -2.78
N LYS A 262 17.07 14.27 -2.42
CA LYS A 262 16.81 14.59 -1.00
C LYS A 262 15.99 13.50 -0.30
N LEU A 263 15.02 12.88 -0.96
CA LEU A 263 14.26 11.74 -0.41
C LEU A 263 15.16 10.51 -0.19
N GLU A 264 16.11 10.24 -1.07
CA GLU A 264 17.12 9.18 -0.89
C GLU A 264 18.01 9.47 0.33
N GLN A 265 18.52 10.69 0.46
CA GLN A 265 19.30 11.10 1.63
C GLN A 265 18.52 10.97 2.93
N LEU A 266 17.22 11.32 2.95
CA LEU A 266 16.37 11.14 4.13
C LEU A 266 16.25 9.67 4.57
N VAL A 267 16.28 8.72 3.63
CA VAL A 267 16.29 7.28 3.98
C VAL A 267 17.61 6.89 4.63
N GLU A 268 18.74 7.41 4.18
CA GLU A 268 20.06 7.17 4.79
C GLU A 268 20.12 7.74 6.20
N ILE A 269 19.66 8.99 6.39
CA ILE A 269 19.59 9.64 7.69
C ILE A 269 18.67 8.87 8.66
N ASP A 270 17.51 8.40 8.19
CA ASP A 270 16.55 7.61 8.99
C ASP A 270 17.17 6.28 9.44
N ASN A 271 17.90 5.60 8.56
CA ASN A 271 18.61 4.37 8.91
C ASN A 271 19.71 4.62 9.95
N TRP A 272 20.49 5.66 9.78
CA TRP A 272 21.51 6.05 10.74
C TRP A 272 20.90 6.41 12.11
N TRP A 273 19.80 7.17 12.11
CA TRP A 273 19.07 7.55 13.34
C TRP A 273 18.56 6.33 14.12
N LYS A 274 18.04 5.33 13.42
CA LYS A 274 17.61 4.06 14.01
C LYS A 274 18.77 3.29 14.65
N ASN A 275 19.93 3.26 14.00
CA ASN A 275 21.11 2.56 14.49
C ASN A 275 21.69 3.27 15.74
N ILE A 276 21.73 4.60 15.77
CA ILE A 276 22.19 5.36 16.95
C ILE A 276 21.27 5.14 18.15
N ARG A 277 19.97 5.03 17.92
CA ARG A 277 19.00 4.72 18.95
C ARG A 277 19.34 3.44 19.73
N GLU A 278 19.82 2.42 19.04
CA GLU A 278 20.21 1.17 19.67
C GLU A 278 21.50 1.27 20.48
N LEU A 279 22.37 2.25 20.18
CA LEU A 279 23.70 2.42 20.79
C LEU A 279 23.73 3.44 21.94
N LYS A 280 22.86 4.44 21.96
CA LYS A 280 22.86 5.52 22.95
C LYS A 280 21.63 5.41 23.87
N ASN A 281 21.84 4.91 25.08
CA ASN A 281 20.87 4.98 26.19
C ASN A 281 20.96 6.31 26.99
N ASP A 282 21.29 7.42 26.35
CA ASP A 282 21.42 8.73 26.95
C ASP A 282 20.05 9.41 27.10
N GLU A 283 19.71 9.95 28.28
CA GLU A 283 18.45 10.65 28.55
C GLU A 283 18.23 11.84 27.59
N THR A 284 19.31 12.54 27.22
CA THR A 284 19.26 13.65 26.25
C THR A 284 18.84 13.17 24.87
N PHE A 285 19.39 12.03 24.41
CA PHE A 285 19.01 11.44 23.13
C PHE A 285 17.56 10.94 23.15
N LEU A 286 17.11 10.31 24.23
CA LEU A 286 15.74 9.84 24.38
C LEU A 286 14.71 10.98 24.33
N SER A 287 15.02 12.15 24.88
CA SER A 287 14.16 13.33 24.79
C SER A 287 14.10 13.91 23.37
N LEU A 288 15.23 13.91 22.67
CA LEU A 288 15.36 14.38 21.27
C LEU A 288 14.82 13.38 20.26
N GLU A 289 14.89 12.09 20.56
CA GLU A 289 14.51 11.01 19.66
C GLU A 289 13.09 11.16 19.07
N SER A 290 12.14 11.50 19.93
CA SER A 290 10.73 11.60 19.54
C SER A 290 10.39 12.87 18.77
N TYR A 291 11.17 13.94 18.92
CA TYR A 291 10.80 15.27 18.44
C TYR A 291 11.89 15.94 17.59
N GLY A 292 13.17 15.69 17.88
CA GLY A 292 14.30 16.32 17.20
C GLY A 292 14.66 15.72 15.84
N LYS A 293 14.21 14.51 15.54
CA LYS A 293 14.56 13.80 14.29
C LYS A 293 14.32 14.65 13.05
N ASN A 294 13.10 15.17 12.86
CA ASN A 294 12.75 15.95 11.67
C ASN A 294 13.59 17.23 11.56
N TYR A 295 13.95 17.84 12.68
CA TYR A 295 14.86 18.98 12.74
C TYR A 295 16.27 18.60 12.28
N PHE A 296 16.78 17.47 12.78
CA PHE A 296 18.08 16.95 12.37
C PHE A 296 18.10 16.58 10.88
N GLU A 297 17.07 15.92 10.38
CA GLU A 297 16.91 15.59 8.95
C GLU A 297 16.98 16.86 8.08
N SER A 298 16.21 17.91 8.45
CA SER A 298 16.22 19.18 7.74
C SER A 298 17.57 19.90 7.86
N PHE A 299 18.22 19.84 9.02
CA PHE A 299 19.55 20.39 9.25
C PHE A 299 20.60 19.71 8.35
N VAL A 300 20.62 18.38 8.30
CA VAL A 300 21.56 17.64 7.44
C VAL A 300 21.39 18.05 5.98
N LEU A 301 20.17 18.14 5.47
CA LEU A 301 19.90 18.55 4.09
C LEU A 301 20.41 19.95 3.73
N LEU A 302 20.56 20.85 4.69
CA LEU A 302 21.15 22.18 4.49
C LEU A 302 22.69 22.14 4.41
N TYR A 303 23.33 21.24 5.16
CA TYR A 303 24.78 21.13 5.21
C TYR A 303 25.38 20.17 4.18
N THR A 304 24.55 19.43 3.44
CA THR A 304 24.99 18.42 2.49
C THR A 304 24.58 18.78 1.07
N LYS A 305 25.41 18.40 0.09
CA LYS A 305 25.04 18.50 -1.31
C LYS A 305 24.10 17.36 -1.69
N GLU A 306 23.24 17.60 -2.68
CA GLU A 306 22.17 16.69 -3.12
C GLU A 306 22.64 15.31 -3.61
N ASN A 307 23.92 15.15 -3.95
CA ASN A 307 24.53 13.89 -4.43
C ASN A 307 25.62 13.38 -3.49
N GLN A 308 25.60 13.80 -2.23
CA GLN A 308 26.63 13.39 -1.28
C GLN A 308 26.17 12.11 -0.57
N ASP A 309 26.93 11.03 -0.73
CA ASP A 309 26.77 9.84 0.12
C ASP A 309 27.12 10.21 1.56
N LEU A 310 26.24 9.89 2.50
CA LEU A 310 26.38 10.22 3.91
C LEU A 310 26.83 8.97 4.68
N ASP A 311 28.10 8.94 5.06
CA ASP A 311 28.57 7.88 5.96
C ASP A 311 28.22 8.14 7.43
N SER A 312 28.45 7.13 8.27
CA SER A 312 28.07 7.19 9.71
C SER A 312 28.88 8.22 10.46
N ASP A 313 30.14 8.47 10.09
CA ASP A 313 31.02 9.42 10.79
C ASP A 313 30.62 10.87 10.45
N GLN A 314 30.27 11.13 9.19
CA GLN A 314 29.73 12.42 8.75
C GLN A 314 28.41 12.75 9.43
N LEU A 315 27.49 11.80 9.51
CA LEU A 315 26.21 11.97 10.20
C LEU A 315 26.41 12.17 11.71
N GLY A 316 27.38 11.48 12.31
CA GLY A 316 27.79 11.69 13.72
C GLY A 316 28.30 13.10 13.97
N PHE A 317 29.19 13.60 13.10
CA PHE A 317 29.69 14.98 13.16
C PHE A 317 28.57 16.02 13.00
N LEU A 318 27.68 15.81 12.04
CA LEU A 318 26.52 16.70 11.82
C LEU A 318 25.55 16.67 13.00
N TYR A 319 25.41 15.54 13.68
CA TYR A 319 24.58 15.45 14.88
C TYR A 319 25.14 16.26 16.05
N ASP A 320 26.44 16.17 16.31
CA ASP A 320 27.08 16.96 17.36
C ASP A 320 26.99 18.47 17.05
N LYS A 321 27.18 18.85 15.79
CA LYS A 321 27.00 20.22 15.33
C LYS A 321 25.54 20.69 15.48
N PHE A 322 24.57 19.86 15.12
CA PHE A 322 23.15 20.13 15.31
C PHE A 322 22.82 20.41 16.78
N LEU A 323 23.29 19.58 17.72
CA LEU A 323 23.08 19.78 19.13
C LEU A 323 23.69 21.10 19.63
N GLN A 324 24.90 21.43 19.20
CA GLN A 324 25.58 22.65 19.56
C GLN A 324 24.84 23.91 19.06
N GLU A 325 24.47 23.93 17.75
CA GLU A 325 23.79 25.10 17.15
C GLU A 325 22.44 25.36 17.83
N PHE A 326 21.60 24.32 17.96
CA PHE A 326 20.26 24.47 18.56
C PHE A 326 20.29 24.74 20.06
N SER A 327 21.24 24.20 20.80
CA SER A 327 21.42 24.52 22.22
C SER A 327 21.81 26.00 22.43
N ASN A 328 22.65 26.51 21.55
CA ASN A 328 23.04 27.93 21.61
C ASN A 328 21.85 28.86 21.31
N LEU A 329 20.99 28.49 20.33
CA LEU A 329 19.84 29.29 19.96
C LEU A 329 18.69 29.23 20.96
N ALA A 330 18.51 28.10 21.65
CA ALA A 330 17.44 27.95 22.61
C ALA A 330 17.67 28.73 23.92
N GLU A 331 18.93 29.14 24.25
CA GLU A 331 19.31 29.81 25.49
C GLU A 331 18.98 29.01 26.75
N HIS A 332 18.61 27.72 26.60
CA HIS A 332 18.29 26.76 27.66
C HIS A 332 18.59 25.34 27.19
N SER A 333 18.49 24.35 28.07
CA SER A 333 18.60 22.94 27.65
C SER A 333 17.45 22.56 26.75
N LEU A 334 17.76 22.01 25.56
CA LEU A 334 16.78 21.58 24.58
C LEU A 334 15.79 20.59 25.17
N ASP A 335 14.50 20.84 24.93
CA ASP A 335 13.44 19.94 25.34
C ASP A 335 12.50 19.60 24.13
N ALA A 336 11.59 18.66 24.36
CA ALA A 336 10.64 18.21 23.33
C ALA A 336 9.73 19.34 22.78
N LYS A 337 9.55 20.46 23.48
CA LYS A 337 8.69 21.57 23.09
C LYS A 337 9.33 22.41 22.01
N ASP A 338 10.66 22.53 22.04
CA ASP A 338 11.45 23.31 21.07
C ASP A 338 11.28 22.77 19.65
N PHE A 339 11.09 21.46 19.52
CA PHE A 339 10.96 20.76 18.24
C PHE A 339 9.51 20.56 17.76
N LYS A 340 8.52 21.12 18.48
CA LYS A 340 7.11 20.98 18.09
C LYS A 340 6.62 22.01 17.07
N LYS A 341 7.34 23.12 16.93
CA LYS A 341 6.99 24.21 16.02
C LYS A 341 8.20 24.55 15.16
N ASP A 342 8.01 25.33 14.13
CA ASP A 342 9.11 25.80 13.27
C ASP A 342 9.83 27.04 13.83
N ASP A 343 9.43 27.59 14.97
CA ASP A 343 9.93 28.87 15.49
C ASP A 343 11.46 28.84 15.68
N LEU A 344 11.98 27.85 16.41
CA LEU A 344 13.41 27.68 16.66
C LEU A 344 14.16 27.38 15.35
N TYR A 345 13.58 26.61 14.45
CA TYR A 345 14.18 26.30 13.16
C TYR A 345 14.26 27.54 12.26
N ASN A 346 13.23 28.39 12.28
CA ASN A 346 13.23 29.66 11.53
C ASN A 346 14.31 30.66 12.05
N ILE A 347 14.59 30.65 13.36
CA ILE A 347 15.70 31.43 13.92
C ILE A 347 17.03 30.88 13.38
N PHE A 348 17.21 29.57 13.41
CA PHE A 348 18.39 28.90 12.87
C PHE A 348 18.60 29.21 11.38
N LEU A 349 17.56 29.13 10.55
CA LEU A 349 17.65 29.44 9.11
C LEU A 349 18.14 30.85 8.85
N LYS A 350 17.58 31.84 9.54
CA LYS A 350 18.02 33.25 9.40
C LYS A 350 19.48 33.44 9.76
N ASP A 351 19.93 32.80 10.84
CA ASP A 351 21.32 32.87 11.26
C ASP A 351 22.26 32.16 10.27
N PHE A 352 21.82 31.03 9.73
CA PHE A 352 22.53 30.27 8.69
C PHE A 352 22.66 31.06 7.39
N GLU A 353 21.60 31.71 6.92
CA GLU A 353 21.60 32.55 5.71
C GLU A 353 22.53 33.75 5.86
N ASN A 354 22.50 34.45 7.01
CA ASN A 354 23.39 35.57 7.29
C ASN A 354 24.87 35.17 7.25
N ARG A 355 25.23 34.00 7.81
CA ARG A 355 26.62 33.51 7.78
C ARG A 355 27.08 33.15 6.36
N SER A 356 26.19 32.63 5.53
CA SER A 356 26.52 32.27 4.14
C SER A 356 26.71 33.51 3.22
N GLU A 357 26.13 34.64 3.55
CA GLU A 357 26.34 35.91 2.84
C GLU A 357 27.66 36.58 3.23
N ASP A 358 28.13 36.40 4.48
CA ASP A 358 29.42 36.94 4.95
C ASP A 358 30.63 36.15 4.42
N ASP A 359 30.44 34.90 4.00
CA ASP A 359 31.49 34.01 3.46
C ASP A 359 31.56 34.05 1.90
N ALA A 360 30.68 34.77 1.20
CA ALA A 360 30.61 34.86 -0.24
C ALA A 360 31.22 36.20 -0.75
#